data_204e80d3fc22e24e09477a93b4dd3a51
#
_entry.id   204e80d3fc22e24e09477a93b4dd3a51
#
_cell.length_a   1.000
_cell.length_b   1.000
_cell.length_c   1.000
_cell.angle_alpha   90.00
_cell.angle_beta   90.00
_cell.angle_gamma   90.00
#
_symmetry.space_group_name_H-M   'P 1'
#
loop_
_entity.id
_entity.type
_entity.pdbx_description
1 polymer ?
#
loop_
_entity_poly.entity_id
_entity_poly.type
_entity_poly.pdbx_seq_one_letter_code
_entity_poly.pdbx_strand_id
1 'polypeptide(L)'
;MHDLVRFFINFLVVCIFCSNFAPLNSMKIDMMKSVRFIPLVLLCVLTACHSNTSSCSSASPVAEWNRATQILMHTPGEELFNGAINPLAALFEYYFDVDSAAIEHKNYIAMLEANGIEVMTVSEILQQAPIEALRDYVSNVLQYESDIDESDHLAVSDSYRRETIAQMSRNDLIRCILLQPTVRLTTTDINTGVEAQYLQSPLFNLYFTRDQSISTPKGQIICNMNSAQRSKETDLIAFCYEQMGVKPILRITGDGRLEGGDYIPAGTRAFIGCGMRTNIEGIEQIMRADGFGHDTVVVVKDRKWWQMQMHLDTYFNIIDRDLCTLVESRLHATDQDPEWVTVDVYTRAEDGISYRLDQADIPLVAYLQGIGFSIIPISEEDELHYANNYLTIAPRHIMAVANQSHTLVQAFEQHGVKVEWVPLENLIKGYGAAHCMTQVIRRKRM
;
A
#
# COMPACT_ATOMS: atom_id res chain seq x y z
N MET A 1 1.58 9.62 27.87
CA MET A 1 1.14 8.32 28.41
C MET A 1 2.32 7.40 28.73
N HIS A 2 3.34 7.33 27.90
CA HIS A 2 4.57 6.56 28.18
C HIS A 2 5.33 7.02 29.42
N ASP A 3 5.42 8.31 29.65
CA ASP A 3 6.16 8.87 30.80
C ASP A 3 5.42 8.69 32.14
N LEU A 4 4.09 8.65 32.12
CA LEU A 4 3.28 8.38 33.31
C LEU A 4 3.42 6.90 33.77
N VAL A 5 3.46 5.98 32.82
CA VAL A 5 3.66 4.55 33.10
C VAL A 5 5.07 4.29 33.65
N ARG A 6 6.11 4.93 33.10
CA ARG A 6 7.48 4.86 33.64
C ARG A 6 7.59 5.44 35.04
N PHE A 7 6.89 6.53 35.33
CA PHE A 7 6.86 7.13 36.65
C PHE A 7 6.21 6.19 37.68
N PHE A 8 5.09 5.52 37.32
CA PHE A 8 4.43 4.57 38.20
C PHE A 8 5.24 3.28 38.43
N ILE A 9 5.91 2.76 37.41
CA ILE A 9 6.78 1.58 37.56
C ILE A 9 7.97 1.90 38.47
N ASN A 10 8.61 3.04 38.29
CA ASN A 10 9.73 3.47 39.15
C ASN A 10 9.28 3.74 40.60
N PHE A 11 8.07 4.26 40.79
CA PHE A 11 7.52 4.49 42.13
C PHE A 11 7.19 3.16 42.83
N LEU A 12 6.68 2.16 42.11
CA LEU A 12 6.40 0.83 42.65
C LEU A 12 7.69 0.09 43.03
N VAL A 13 8.75 0.19 42.23
CA VAL A 13 10.07 -0.39 42.52
C VAL A 13 10.71 0.25 43.74
N VAL A 14 10.60 1.56 43.91
CA VAL A 14 11.10 2.25 45.09
C VAL A 14 10.33 1.83 46.36
N CYS A 15 9.02 1.66 46.28
CA CYS A 15 8.24 1.19 47.44
C CYS A 15 8.55 -0.28 47.83
N ILE A 16 8.91 -1.13 46.86
CA ILE A 16 9.30 -2.51 47.12
C ILE A 16 10.72 -2.59 47.73
N PHE A 17 11.64 -1.70 47.34
CA PHE A 17 12.99 -1.65 47.89
C PHE A 17 13.05 -1.04 49.30
N CYS A 18 12.12 -0.13 49.66
CA CYS A 18 12.05 0.47 50.99
C CYS A 18 11.43 -0.45 52.08
N SER A 19 10.77 -1.52 51.69
CA SER A 19 10.14 -2.47 52.64
C SER A 19 11.09 -3.55 53.22
N ASN A 20 12.36 -3.56 52.81
CA ASN A 20 13.33 -4.57 53.24
C ASN A 20 14.40 -4.13 54.23
N PHE A 21 14.27 -2.95 54.89
CA PHE A 21 15.21 -2.59 55.94
C PHE A 21 14.51 -2.03 57.20
N ALA A 22 14.72 -2.75 58.28
CA ALA A 22 14.57 -2.46 59.73
C ALA A 22 13.24 -2.81 60.41
N PRO A 23 13.31 -3.48 61.56
CA PRO A 23 12.18 -3.72 62.43
C PRO A 23 12.09 -2.59 63.47
N LEU A 24 11.03 -1.81 63.45
CA LEU A 24 10.72 -0.94 64.57
C LEU A 24 9.22 -1.00 64.90
N ASN A 25 9.00 -1.47 66.11
CA ASN A 25 7.72 -1.45 66.79
C ASN A 25 7.12 -0.06 66.86
N SER A 26 5.79 -0.02 66.85
CA SER A 26 4.91 1.11 67.18
C SER A 26 4.73 2.18 66.10
N MET A 27 3.77 1.91 65.22
CA MET A 27 2.77 2.88 64.80
C MET A 27 1.59 2.16 64.16
N LYS A 28 0.59 1.83 64.95
CA LYS A 28 -0.75 1.54 64.48
C LYS A 28 -1.33 2.89 64.00
N ILE A 29 -1.19 3.19 62.75
CA ILE A 29 -1.90 4.28 62.11
C ILE A 29 -2.80 3.64 61.03
N ASP A 30 -4.07 3.71 61.32
CA ASP A 30 -5.26 3.65 60.46
C ASP A 30 -5.05 3.15 59.01
N MET A 31 -4.75 1.91 58.86
CA MET A 31 -4.76 1.24 57.52
C MET A 31 -6.18 1.07 56.95
N MET A 32 -7.23 1.34 57.74
CA MET A 32 -8.62 1.20 57.29
C MET A 32 -9.17 2.39 56.49
N LYS A 33 -8.48 3.55 56.46
CA LYS A 33 -8.92 4.67 55.64
C LYS A 33 -8.27 4.70 54.24
N SER A 34 -7.11 4.06 54.09
CA SER A 34 -6.44 4.00 52.78
C SER A 34 -7.03 2.96 51.80
N VAL A 35 -7.65 1.91 52.34
CA VAL A 35 -8.24 0.82 51.49
C VAL A 35 -9.55 1.24 50.83
N ARG A 36 -10.22 2.28 51.36
CA ARG A 36 -11.46 2.78 50.73
C ARG A 36 -11.22 3.72 49.51
N PHE A 37 -10.01 4.25 49.34
CA PHE A 37 -9.69 5.11 48.19
C PHE A 37 -9.14 4.33 46.98
N ILE A 38 -8.56 3.16 47.19
CA ILE A 38 -7.99 2.35 46.13
C ILE A 38 -9.03 1.86 45.10
N PRO A 39 -10.22 1.38 45.49
CA PRO A 39 -11.22 0.99 44.49
C PRO A 39 -11.82 2.16 43.72
N LEU A 40 -11.83 3.38 44.28
CA LEU A 40 -12.36 4.56 43.57
C LEU A 40 -11.36 5.08 42.52
N VAL A 41 -10.06 5.04 42.79
CA VAL A 41 -9.03 5.41 41.83
C VAL A 41 -8.91 4.36 40.74
N LEU A 42 -9.04 3.06 41.05
CA LEU A 42 -9.05 1.99 40.06
C LEU A 42 -10.31 2.04 39.18
N LEU A 43 -11.45 2.42 39.76
CA LEU A 43 -12.71 2.60 39.00
C LEU A 43 -12.64 3.83 38.09
N CYS A 44 -11.98 4.93 38.51
CA CYS A 44 -11.76 6.11 37.67
C CYS A 44 -10.77 5.84 36.55
N VAL A 45 -9.74 5.00 36.74
CA VAL A 45 -8.82 4.60 35.70
C VAL A 45 -9.47 3.64 34.71
N LEU A 46 -10.31 2.72 35.16
CA LEU A 46 -11.07 1.82 34.27
C LEU A 46 -12.18 2.54 33.52
N THR A 47 -12.84 3.55 34.12
CA THR A 47 -13.83 4.38 33.39
C THR A 47 -13.17 5.38 32.44
N ALA A 48 -11.96 5.89 32.75
CA ALA A 48 -11.19 6.72 31.84
C ALA A 48 -10.64 5.92 30.64
N CYS A 49 -10.37 4.62 30.80
CA CYS A 49 -10.00 3.75 29.68
C CYS A 49 -11.19 3.29 28.83
N HIS A 50 -12.45 3.39 29.34
CA HIS A 50 -13.64 3.06 28.56
C HIS A 50 -14.35 4.25 27.90
N SER A 51 -13.88 5.47 28.14
CA SER A 51 -14.49 6.68 27.56
C SER A 51 -13.65 7.38 26.49
N ASN A 52 -12.53 6.78 26.07
CA ASN A 52 -11.72 7.28 24.95
C ASN A 52 -11.65 6.28 23.78
N THR A 53 -12.72 5.60 23.46
CA THR A 53 -13.06 5.33 22.08
C THR A 53 -13.70 6.61 21.51
N SER A 54 -12.98 7.71 21.44
CA SER A 54 -13.21 8.63 20.37
C SER A 54 -13.04 7.79 19.11
N SER A 55 -14.15 7.43 18.48
CA SER A 55 -14.18 7.10 17.08
C SER A 55 -13.56 8.30 16.36
N CYS A 56 -12.23 8.31 16.27
CA CYS A 56 -11.55 9.12 15.30
C CYS A 56 -12.11 8.56 13.97
N SER A 57 -13.12 9.22 13.42
CA SER A 57 -13.61 8.93 12.09
C SER A 57 -12.39 9.15 11.19
N SER A 58 -11.68 8.06 10.92
CA SER A 58 -10.53 8.05 10.05
C SER A 58 -11.03 8.51 8.69
N ALA A 59 -10.78 9.77 8.36
CA ALA A 59 -11.20 10.31 7.10
C ALA A 59 -10.50 9.54 5.99
N SER A 60 -11.27 8.78 5.21
CA SER A 60 -10.78 8.15 3.99
C SER A 60 -10.27 9.21 3.01
N PRO A 61 -9.30 8.91 2.15
CA PRO A 61 -8.77 9.84 1.16
C PRO A 61 -9.88 10.43 0.29
N VAL A 62 -9.96 11.75 0.23
CA VAL A 62 -10.94 12.46 -0.61
C VAL A 62 -10.24 13.15 -1.77
N ALA A 63 -8.99 13.58 -1.56
CA ALA A 63 -8.18 14.23 -2.59
C ALA A 63 -6.71 13.92 -2.37
N GLU A 64 -5.96 13.86 -3.48
CA GLU A 64 -4.51 13.61 -3.43
C GLU A 64 -3.78 14.71 -2.65
N TRP A 65 -4.23 15.96 -2.72
CA TRP A 65 -3.67 17.09 -1.95
C TRP A 65 -4.07 17.14 -0.47
N ASN A 66 -4.96 16.26 0.02
CA ASN A 66 -5.23 16.20 1.46
C ASN A 66 -4.00 15.66 2.20
N ARG A 67 -3.74 16.18 3.42
CA ARG A 67 -2.56 15.76 4.19
C ARG A 67 -2.56 14.26 4.43
N ALA A 68 -1.56 13.55 3.92
CA ALA A 68 -1.33 12.15 4.21
C ALA A 68 -1.00 11.95 5.70
N THR A 69 -1.61 10.96 6.34
CA THR A 69 -1.41 10.67 7.77
C THR A 69 -1.02 9.24 8.06
N GLN A 70 -1.38 8.29 7.18
CA GLN A 70 -1.01 6.89 7.30
C GLN A 70 -0.81 6.26 5.93
N ILE A 71 0.30 5.56 5.75
CA ILE A 71 0.73 4.93 4.50
C ILE A 71 1.11 3.47 4.77
N LEU A 72 0.68 2.56 3.88
CA LEU A 72 1.16 1.18 3.82
C LEU A 72 2.29 1.10 2.80
N MET A 73 3.39 0.45 3.17
CA MET A 73 4.56 0.22 2.32
C MET A 73 5.09 -1.21 2.48
N HIS A 74 5.96 -1.64 1.59
CA HIS A 74 6.71 -2.88 1.74
C HIS A 74 8.17 -2.68 1.38
N THR A 75 9.06 -2.79 2.37
CA THR A 75 10.50 -2.76 2.10
C THR A 75 10.91 -4.05 1.40
N PRO A 76 11.50 -3.96 0.18
CA PRO A 76 11.89 -5.14 -0.56
C PRO A 76 12.95 -5.97 0.17
N GLY A 77 12.87 -7.29 0.01
CA GLY A 77 13.74 -8.27 0.63
C GLY A 77 14.17 -9.38 -0.33
N GLU A 78 14.23 -10.63 0.18
CA GLU A 78 14.66 -11.81 -0.57
C GLU A 78 13.79 -12.07 -1.83
N GLU A 79 12.49 -11.73 -1.78
CA GLU A 79 11.57 -11.87 -2.90
C GLU A 79 11.98 -11.01 -4.11
N LEU A 80 12.51 -9.81 -3.87
CA LEU A 80 12.96 -8.91 -4.94
C LEU A 80 14.15 -9.48 -5.70
N PHE A 81 15.08 -10.18 -5.03
CA PHE A 81 16.24 -10.78 -5.68
C PHE A 81 15.84 -11.74 -6.81
N ASN A 82 14.78 -12.50 -6.61
CA ASN A 82 14.28 -13.42 -7.64
C ASN A 82 13.81 -12.69 -8.92
N GLY A 83 13.23 -11.50 -8.79
CA GLY A 83 12.90 -10.64 -9.93
C GLY A 83 14.15 -10.04 -10.59
N ALA A 84 15.13 -9.64 -9.80
CA ALA A 84 16.38 -9.04 -10.30
C ALA A 84 17.24 -10.01 -11.13
N ILE A 85 17.08 -11.33 -10.98
CA ILE A 85 17.78 -12.34 -11.79
C ILE A 85 17.41 -12.25 -13.29
N ASN A 86 16.15 -11.93 -13.60
CA ASN A 86 15.69 -11.67 -14.97
C ASN A 86 14.78 -10.44 -14.98
N PRO A 87 15.36 -9.23 -15.03
CA PRO A 87 14.63 -7.99 -14.86
C PRO A 87 13.44 -7.84 -15.83
N LEU A 88 13.65 -8.08 -17.12
CA LEU A 88 12.58 -7.89 -18.11
C LEU A 88 11.37 -8.80 -17.87
N ALA A 89 11.60 -10.05 -17.46
CA ALA A 89 10.51 -10.97 -17.14
C ALA A 89 9.79 -10.59 -15.84
N ALA A 90 10.48 -9.89 -14.96
CA ALA A 90 9.95 -9.39 -13.69
C ALA A 90 9.29 -8.00 -13.79
N LEU A 91 9.15 -7.44 -14.98
CA LEU A 91 8.69 -6.07 -15.21
C LEU A 91 9.63 -5.02 -14.59
N PHE A 92 10.95 -5.24 -14.73
CA PHE A 92 12.00 -4.29 -14.38
C PHE A 92 12.77 -3.87 -15.63
N GLU A 93 13.24 -2.64 -15.66
CA GLU A 93 14.01 -2.11 -16.79
C GLU A 93 15.40 -2.75 -16.90
N TYR A 94 16.10 -2.79 -15.76
CA TYR A 94 17.47 -3.24 -15.65
C TYR A 94 17.69 -3.97 -14.33
N TYR A 95 18.83 -4.67 -14.25
CA TYR A 95 19.32 -5.17 -12.96
C TYR A 95 19.62 -4.00 -12.00
N PHE A 96 19.30 -4.18 -10.75
CA PHE A 96 19.68 -3.29 -9.66
C PHE A 96 20.01 -4.09 -8.39
N ASP A 97 20.84 -3.49 -7.55
CA ASP A 97 21.28 -4.10 -6.31
C ASP A 97 20.16 -4.08 -5.26
N VAL A 98 19.80 -5.26 -4.76
CA VAL A 98 18.67 -5.44 -3.85
C VAL A 98 18.93 -4.80 -2.48
N ASP A 99 20.15 -4.89 -1.97
CA ASP A 99 20.50 -4.30 -0.67
C ASP A 99 20.46 -2.77 -0.75
N SER A 100 20.99 -2.19 -1.83
CA SER A 100 20.88 -0.76 -2.11
C SER A 100 19.42 -0.30 -2.25
N ALA A 101 18.60 -1.07 -2.96
CA ALA A 101 17.16 -0.81 -3.09
C ALA A 101 16.44 -0.81 -1.74
N ALA A 102 16.77 -1.77 -0.87
CA ALA A 102 16.21 -1.83 0.49
C ALA A 102 16.64 -0.63 1.35
N ILE A 103 17.87 -0.12 1.19
CA ILE A 103 18.36 1.08 1.86
C ILE A 103 17.62 2.33 1.35
N GLU A 104 17.48 2.49 0.03
CA GLU A 104 16.71 3.59 -0.57
C GLU A 104 15.28 3.63 -0.04
N HIS A 105 14.61 2.46 0.01
CA HIS A 105 13.25 2.36 0.51
C HIS A 105 13.13 2.73 2.00
N LYS A 106 14.05 2.26 2.85
CA LYS A 106 14.10 2.63 4.28
C LYS A 106 14.34 4.11 4.48
N ASN A 107 15.20 4.73 3.66
CA ASN A 107 15.42 6.16 3.68
C ASN A 107 14.16 6.93 3.30
N TYR A 108 13.41 6.45 2.30
CA TYR A 108 12.13 7.04 1.92
C TYR A 108 11.09 6.95 3.05
N ILE A 109 10.99 5.80 3.73
CA ILE A 109 10.15 5.65 4.94
C ILE A 109 10.54 6.69 5.99
N ALA A 110 11.83 6.82 6.31
CA ALA A 110 12.30 7.79 7.32
C ALA A 110 11.95 9.24 6.93
N MET A 111 11.99 9.60 5.64
CA MET A 111 11.57 10.91 5.16
C MET A 111 10.05 11.14 5.33
N LEU A 112 9.22 10.12 5.08
CA LEU A 112 7.77 10.19 5.32
C LEU A 112 7.46 10.38 6.81
N GLU A 113 8.12 9.62 7.68
CA GLU A 113 7.97 9.72 9.14
C GLU A 113 8.45 11.08 9.69
N ALA A 114 9.53 11.64 9.13
CA ALA A 114 10.02 12.98 9.47
C ALA A 114 8.99 14.08 9.11
N ASN A 115 8.11 13.82 8.13
CA ASN A 115 6.98 14.68 7.77
C ASN A 115 5.72 14.40 8.62
N GLY A 116 5.83 13.56 9.65
CA GLY A 116 4.75 13.23 10.59
C GLY A 116 3.69 12.30 10.01
N ILE A 117 4.07 11.47 9.05
CA ILE A 117 3.23 10.43 8.45
C ILE A 117 3.53 9.11 9.15
N GLU A 118 2.51 8.41 9.61
CA GLU A 118 2.63 7.06 10.12
C GLU A 118 2.84 6.08 8.95
N VAL A 119 3.97 5.38 8.94
CA VAL A 119 4.24 4.34 7.95
C VAL A 119 4.08 2.98 8.61
N MET A 120 3.31 2.10 7.98
CA MET A 120 3.17 0.70 8.35
C MET A 120 3.74 -0.15 7.23
N THR A 121 4.59 -1.10 7.55
CA THR A 121 5.13 -2.01 6.52
C THR A 121 4.43 -3.37 6.55
N VAL A 122 4.31 -4.00 5.38
CA VAL A 122 3.81 -5.39 5.27
C VAL A 122 4.61 -6.32 6.19
N SER A 123 5.93 -6.14 6.25
CA SER A 123 6.80 -6.95 7.11
C SER A 123 6.46 -6.79 8.59
N GLU A 124 6.20 -5.57 9.08
CA GLU A 124 5.81 -5.33 10.48
C GLU A 124 4.43 -5.93 10.78
N ILE A 125 3.48 -5.80 9.85
CA ILE A 125 2.14 -6.39 9.99
C ILE A 125 2.25 -7.92 10.11
N LEU A 126 3.03 -8.58 9.25
CA LEU A 126 3.28 -10.01 9.31
C LEU A 126 3.99 -10.43 10.60
N GLN A 127 4.96 -9.63 11.06
CA GLN A 127 5.65 -9.90 12.34
C GLN A 127 4.72 -9.78 13.56
N GLN A 128 3.67 -8.98 13.49
CA GLN A 128 2.72 -8.79 14.59
C GLN A 128 1.47 -9.69 14.49
N ALA A 129 1.18 -10.23 13.32
CA ALA A 129 0.01 -11.09 13.09
C ALA A 129 0.02 -12.33 14.02
N PRO A 130 -1.15 -12.83 14.45
CA PRO A 130 -1.25 -14.10 15.15
C PRO A 130 -0.58 -15.24 14.37
N ILE A 131 0.19 -16.09 15.03
CA ILE A 131 0.93 -17.16 14.34
C ILE A 131 -0.01 -18.13 13.61
N GLU A 132 -1.20 -18.37 14.16
CA GLU A 132 -2.20 -19.23 13.51
C GLU A 132 -2.72 -18.61 12.22
N ALA A 133 -2.92 -17.28 12.18
CA ALA A 133 -3.31 -16.60 10.94
C ALA A 133 -2.24 -16.71 9.85
N LEU A 134 -0.95 -16.68 10.24
CA LEU A 134 0.15 -16.93 9.30
C LEU A 134 0.16 -18.39 8.81
N ARG A 135 -0.09 -19.35 9.69
CA ARG A 135 -0.19 -20.78 9.33
C ARG A 135 -1.34 -21.04 8.37
N ASP A 136 -2.49 -20.46 8.65
CA ASP A 136 -3.66 -20.53 7.77
C ASP A 136 -3.36 -19.94 6.40
N TYR A 137 -2.69 -18.78 6.35
CA TYR A 137 -2.28 -18.17 5.09
C TYR A 137 -1.30 -19.05 4.32
N VAL A 138 -0.25 -19.57 5.00
CA VAL A 138 0.75 -20.46 4.40
C VAL A 138 0.13 -21.75 3.89
N SER A 139 -0.90 -22.28 4.56
CA SER A 139 -1.63 -23.47 4.10
C SER A 139 -2.27 -23.31 2.73
N ASN A 140 -2.57 -22.07 2.32
CA ASN A 140 -3.13 -21.75 1.01
C ASN A 140 -2.05 -21.46 -0.05
N VAL A 141 -0.83 -21.09 0.35
CA VAL A 141 0.23 -20.67 -0.60
C VAL A 141 1.34 -21.68 -0.78
N LEU A 142 1.69 -22.46 0.24
CA LEU A 142 2.65 -23.56 0.11
C LEU A 142 1.99 -24.75 -0.58
N GLN A 143 2.46 -25.08 -1.78
CA GLN A 143 1.91 -26.16 -2.58
C GLN A 143 2.86 -27.37 -2.57
N TYR A 144 2.27 -28.58 -2.45
CA TYR A 144 2.92 -29.85 -2.75
C TYR A 144 2.29 -30.39 -4.02
N GLU A 145 3.09 -30.54 -5.08
CA GLU A 145 2.68 -31.13 -6.37
C GLU A 145 3.31 -32.50 -6.50
N SER A 146 2.53 -33.52 -6.86
CA SER A 146 3.03 -34.85 -7.08
C SER A 146 2.09 -35.65 -7.99
N ASP A 147 2.65 -36.58 -8.75
CA ASP A 147 1.92 -37.61 -9.46
C ASP A 147 1.75 -38.90 -8.63
N ILE A 148 2.27 -38.89 -7.38
CA ILE A 148 2.20 -39.98 -6.41
C ILE A 148 0.86 -39.88 -5.66
N ASP A 149 0.16 -41.00 -5.47
CA ASP A 149 -1.04 -41.03 -4.65
C ASP A 149 -0.67 -40.73 -3.17
N GLU A 150 -1.49 -39.93 -2.49
CA GLU A 150 -1.26 -39.57 -1.09
C GLU A 150 -1.18 -40.76 -0.14
N SER A 151 -1.82 -41.90 -0.50
CA SER A 151 -1.76 -43.15 0.26
C SER A 151 -0.43 -43.88 0.12
N ASP A 152 0.34 -43.60 -0.94
CA ASP A 152 1.55 -44.33 -1.28
C ASP A 152 2.80 -43.79 -0.57
N HIS A 153 2.81 -42.51 -0.22
CA HIS A 153 3.95 -41.91 0.43
C HIS A 153 3.60 -40.73 1.34
N LEU A 154 4.05 -40.78 2.60
CA LEU A 154 3.77 -39.73 3.59
C LEU A 154 4.14 -38.32 3.11
N ALA A 155 5.28 -38.15 2.45
CA ALA A 155 5.80 -36.86 2.03
C ALA A 155 4.87 -36.07 1.06
N VAL A 156 3.96 -36.77 0.36
CA VAL A 156 2.99 -36.13 -0.56
C VAL A 156 1.66 -35.81 0.11
N SER A 157 1.44 -36.33 1.33
CA SER A 157 0.16 -36.19 2.01
C SER A 157 -0.09 -34.76 2.53
N ASP A 158 -1.33 -34.33 2.49
CA ASP A 158 -1.75 -33.05 3.03
C ASP A 158 -1.58 -33.00 4.57
N SER A 159 -1.66 -34.14 5.26
CA SER A 159 -1.39 -34.23 6.71
C SER A 159 0.06 -33.90 7.03
N TYR A 160 1.02 -34.40 6.26
CA TYR A 160 2.45 -34.10 6.43
C TYR A 160 2.75 -32.63 6.13
N ARG A 161 2.15 -32.06 5.09
CA ARG A 161 2.27 -30.65 4.76
C ARG A 161 1.77 -29.78 5.94
N ARG A 162 0.59 -30.06 6.48
CA ARG A 162 0.06 -29.33 7.67
C ARG A 162 0.95 -29.47 8.89
N GLU A 163 1.45 -30.67 9.16
CA GLU A 163 2.38 -30.90 10.28
C GLU A 163 3.68 -30.12 10.11
N THR A 164 4.22 -30.06 8.88
CA THR A 164 5.40 -29.25 8.56
C THR A 164 5.13 -27.76 8.80
N ILE A 165 4.00 -27.23 8.32
CA ILE A 165 3.60 -25.82 8.54
C ILE A 165 3.44 -25.54 10.06
N ALA A 166 2.87 -26.45 10.83
CA ALA A 166 2.70 -26.29 12.27
C ALA A 166 4.02 -26.15 13.03
N GLN A 167 5.12 -26.72 12.52
CA GLN A 167 6.47 -26.66 13.11
C GLN A 167 7.27 -25.43 12.66
N MET A 168 6.83 -24.70 11.61
CA MET A 168 7.55 -23.53 11.08
C MET A 168 7.60 -22.40 12.10
N SER A 169 8.77 -21.77 12.18
CA SER A 169 8.91 -20.49 12.89
C SER A 169 8.15 -19.38 12.18
N ARG A 170 7.88 -18.27 12.88
CA ARG A 170 7.28 -17.06 12.29
C ARG A 170 8.03 -16.58 11.05
N ASN A 171 9.36 -16.55 11.10
CA ASN A 171 10.18 -16.09 9.98
C ASN A 171 10.06 -17.03 8.77
N ASP A 172 9.99 -18.36 8.99
CA ASP A 172 9.79 -19.33 7.90
C ASP A 172 8.41 -19.17 7.26
N LEU A 173 7.36 -18.95 8.07
CA LEU A 173 6.02 -18.65 7.55
C LEU A 173 6.02 -17.38 6.70
N ILE A 174 6.66 -16.30 7.16
CA ILE A 174 6.78 -15.06 6.39
C ILE A 174 7.55 -15.28 5.08
N ARG A 175 8.64 -16.04 5.10
CA ARG A 175 9.37 -16.41 3.87
C ARG A 175 8.47 -17.19 2.90
N CYS A 176 7.68 -18.15 3.37
CA CYS A 176 6.71 -18.86 2.53
C CYS A 176 5.68 -17.90 1.92
N ILE A 177 5.19 -16.91 2.69
CA ILE A 177 4.25 -15.91 2.20
C ILE A 177 4.85 -15.08 1.07
N LEU A 178 6.10 -14.62 1.23
CA LEU A 178 6.76 -13.73 0.24
C LEU A 178 7.29 -14.48 -0.98
N LEU A 179 7.78 -15.73 -0.79
CA LEU A 179 8.40 -16.52 -1.85
C LEU A 179 7.43 -17.47 -2.58
N GLN A 180 6.25 -17.74 -2.02
CA GLN A 180 5.20 -18.59 -2.63
C GLN A 180 5.75 -19.93 -3.17
N PRO A 181 6.34 -20.79 -2.30
CA PRO A 181 7.02 -22.01 -2.75
C PRO A 181 6.04 -23.09 -3.21
N THR A 182 6.48 -23.83 -4.22
CA THR A 182 5.89 -25.10 -4.65
C THR A 182 6.94 -26.18 -4.57
N VAL A 183 6.64 -27.27 -3.87
CA VAL A 183 7.51 -28.45 -3.79
C VAL A 183 6.94 -29.53 -4.70
N ARG A 184 7.64 -29.80 -5.80
CA ARG A 184 7.26 -30.86 -6.75
C ARG A 184 8.01 -32.12 -6.39
N LEU A 185 7.26 -33.18 -6.08
CA LEU A 185 7.77 -34.46 -5.60
C LEU A 185 7.68 -35.53 -6.70
N THR A 186 8.75 -36.32 -6.83
CA THR A 186 8.83 -37.46 -7.75
C THR A 186 9.35 -38.70 -7.01
N THR A 187 8.92 -39.90 -7.41
CA THR A 187 9.43 -41.16 -6.85
C THR A 187 10.89 -41.42 -7.22
N THR A 188 11.62 -42.05 -6.31
CA THR A 188 12.97 -42.58 -6.55
C THR A 188 13.16 -43.90 -5.81
N ASP A 189 14.04 -44.75 -6.29
CA ASP A 189 14.39 -46.03 -5.65
C ASP A 189 15.43 -45.89 -4.54
N ILE A 190 15.86 -44.69 -4.23
CA ILE A 190 16.91 -44.40 -3.25
C ILE A 190 16.44 -43.44 -2.16
N ASN A 191 17.25 -43.28 -1.11
CA ASN A 191 17.04 -42.37 0.04
C ASN A 191 15.68 -42.58 0.72
N THR A 192 14.83 -41.55 0.71
CA THR A 192 13.51 -41.57 1.36
C THR A 192 12.38 -42.07 0.41
N GLY A 193 12.71 -42.48 -0.82
CA GLY A 193 11.71 -42.89 -1.82
C GLY A 193 11.12 -41.75 -2.63
N VAL A 194 11.45 -40.52 -2.31
CA VAL A 194 11.03 -39.30 -3.04
C VAL A 194 12.19 -38.34 -3.21
N GLU A 195 12.17 -37.59 -4.31
CA GLU A 195 13.00 -36.43 -4.59
C GLU A 195 12.15 -35.19 -4.78
N ALA A 196 12.70 -34.02 -4.48
CA ALA A 196 11.97 -32.75 -4.53
C ALA A 196 12.64 -31.74 -5.46
N GLN A 197 11.85 -31.11 -6.32
CA GLN A 197 12.19 -29.87 -7.03
C GLN A 197 11.50 -28.71 -6.31
N TYR A 198 12.25 -27.69 -5.94
CA TYR A 198 11.73 -26.48 -5.31
C TYR A 198 11.52 -25.38 -6.34
N LEU A 199 10.28 -24.94 -6.51
CA LEU A 199 9.88 -23.84 -7.38
C LEU A 199 9.41 -22.69 -6.49
N GLN A 200 9.51 -21.46 -7.01
CA GLN A 200 9.05 -20.27 -6.31
C GLN A 200 8.34 -19.32 -7.26
N SER A 201 7.34 -18.60 -6.75
CA SER A 201 6.64 -17.51 -7.44
C SER A 201 6.66 -16.26 -6.55
N PRO A 202 7.85 -15.68 -6.31
CA PRO A 202 8.03 -14.62 -5.33
C PRO A 202 7.24 -13.36 -5.66
N LEU A 203 6.83 -12.63 -4.64
CA LEU A 203 6.08 -11.37 -4.77
C LEU A 203 7.04 -10.19 -4.98
N PHE A 204 7.88 -10.25 -6.01
CA PHE A 204 8.98 -9.33 -6.20
C PHE A 204 8.57 -7.89 -6.55
N ASN A 205 7.34 -7.65 -7.02
CA ASN A 205 6.80 -6.30 -7.25
C ASN A 205 5.99 -5.76 -6.06
N LEU A 206 5.96 -6.46 -4.92
CA LEU A 206 5.16 -6.08 -3.74
C LEU A 206 5.55 -4.71 -3.16
N TYR A 207 6.78 -4.24 -3.37
CA TYR A 207 7.20 -2.92 -2.92
C TYR A 207 6.46 -1.76 -3.62
N PHE A 208 5.79 -2.01 -4.74
CA PHE A 208 4.82 -1.11 -5.35
C PHE A 208 3.44 -1.30 -4.71
N THR A 209 3.31 -0.88 -3.46
CA THR A 209 2.09 -1.06 -2.65
C THR A 209 0.90 -0.23 -3.13
N ARG A 210 1.09 0.66 -4.09
CA ARG A 210 0.02 1.44 -4.72
C ARG A 210 -0.99 0.57 -5.45
N ASP A 211 -0.52 -0.51 -6.10
CA ASP A 211 -1.27 -1.17 -7.17
C ASP A 211 -2.30 -2.17 -6.68
N GLN A 212 -2.11 -2.79 -5.50
CA GLN A 212 -2.95 -3.89 -5.03
C GLN A 212 -4.30 -3.43 -4.45
N SER A 213 -4.47 -2.13 -4.19
CA SER A 213 -5.70 -1.57 -3.63
C SER A 213 -5.86 -0.10 -3.93
N ILE A 214 -7.10 0.40 -3.84
CA ILE A 214 -7.39 1.84 -3.86
C ILE A 214 -8.09 2.27 -2.58
N SER A 215 -7.80 3.50 -2.14
CA SER A 215 -8.42 4.13 -0.97
C SER A 215 -9.43 5.17 -1.40
N THR A 216 -10.71 4.86 -1.28
CA THR A 216 -11.81 5.77 -1.66
C THR A 216 -12.44 6.43 -0.42
N PRO A 217 -13.27 7.47 -0.57
CA PRO A 217 -14.08 8.01 0.53
C PRO A 217 -14.98 6.98 1.23
N LYS A 218 -15.34 5.90 0.54
CA LYS A 218 -16.18 4.81 1.07
C LYS A 218 -15.36 3.75 1.83
N GLY A 219 -14.09 3.58 1.49
CA GLY A 219 -13.19 2.58 2.11
C GLY A 219 -12.19 2.01 1.13
N GLN A 220 -11.54 0.93 1.55
CA GLN A 220 -10.52 0.24 0.75
C GLN A 220 -11.19 -0.71 -0.25
N ILE A 221 -10.69 -0.72 -1.49
CA ILE A 221 -11.09 -1.66 -2.54
C ILE A 221 -9.87 -2.48 -2.93
N ILE A 222 -9.99 -3.79 -2.90
CA ILE A 222 -8.93 -4.70 -3.36
C ILE A 222 -8.99 -4.80 -4.87
N CYS A 223 -7.85 -4.56 -5.50
CA CYS A 223 -7.68 -4.61 -6.95
C CYS A 223 -7.66 -6.04 -7.50
N ASN A 224 -7.77 -6.18 -8.80
CA ASN A 224 -7.52 -7.39 -9.57
C ASN A 224 -6.48 -7.09 -10.63
N MET A 225 -5.24 -7.50 -10.38
CA MET A 225 -4.09 -7.17 -11.20
C MET A 225 -4.23 -7.70 -12.63
N ASN A 226 -3.79 -6.93 -13.62
CA ASN A 226 -3.75 -7.39 -15.00
C ASN A 226 -2.62 -8.42 -15.23
N SER A 227 -1.48 -8.26 -14.54
CA SER A 227 -0.39 -9.21 -14.61
C SER A 227 -0.63 -10.43 -13.71
N ALA A 228 -0.64 -11.63 -14.29
CA ALA A 228 -0.84 -12.89 -13.55
C ALA A 228 0.25 -13.10 -12.46
N GLN A 229 1.49 -12.69 -12.71
CA GLN A 229 2.60 -12.81 -11.75
C GLN A 229 2.41 -11.94 -10.51
N ARG A 230 1.61 -10.84 -10.59
CA ARG A 230 1.29 -9.95 -9.48
C ARG A 230 -0.04 -10.28 -8.79
N SER A 231 -0.81 -11.23 -9.32
CA SER A 231 -2.18 -11.51 -8.83
C SER A 231 -2.24 -11.88 -7.35
N LYS A 232 -1.23 -12.58 -6.83
CA LYS A 232 -1.15 -13.01 -5.43
C LYS A 232 -0.82 -11.87 -4.44
N GLU A 233 -0.30 -10.75 -4.94
CA GLU A 233 -0.01 -9.58 -4.10
C GLU A 233 -1.29 -9.01 -3.47
N THR A 234 -2.41 -9.04 -4.18
CA THR A 234 -3.70 -8.52 -3.71
C THR A 234 -4.26 -9.32 -2.54
N ASP A 235 -4.00 -10.63 -2.48
CA ASP A 235 -4.41 -11.48 -1.37
C ASP A 235 -3.61 -11.16 -0.11
N LEU A 236 -2.31 -10.90 -0.26
CA LEU A 236 -1.46 -10.51 0.85
C LEU A 236 -1.85 -9.12 1.40
N ILE A 237 -2.14 -8.16 0.54
CA ILE A 237 -2.60 -6.84 1.00
C ILE A 237 -3.97 -6.93 1.67
N ALA A 238 -4.90 -7.77 1.18
CA ALA A 238 -6.16 -8.02 1.86
C ALA A 238 -5.96 -8.62 3.25
N PHE A 239 -5.05 -9.59 3.40
CA PHE A 239 -4.65 -10.14 4.68
C PHE A 239 -4.07 -9.06 5.61
N CYS A 240 -3.16 -8.22 5.11
CA CYS A 240 -2.62 -7.11 5.89
C CYS A 240 -3.72 -6.15 6.39
N TYR A 241 -4.69 -5.80 5.55
CA TYR A 241 -5.82 -4.97 5.96
C TYR A 241 -6.65 -5.63 7.07
N GLU A 242 -6.90 -6.95 7.00
CA GLU A 242 -7.58 -7.69 8.05
C GLU A 242 -6.82 -7.59 9.38
N GLN A 243 -5.48 -7.78 9.36
CA GLN A 243 -4.65 -7.66 10.56
C GLN A 243 -4.63 -6.22 11.12
N MET A 244 -4.80 -5.21 10.27
CA MET A 244 -4.94 -3.81 10.66
C MET A 244 -6.35 -3.46 11.16
N GLY A 245 -7.30 -4.39 11.14
CA GLY A 245 -8.71 -4.14 11.46
C GLY A 245 -9.43 -3.30 10.38
N VAL A 246 -8.90 -3.23 9.18
CA VAL A 246 -9.50 -2.55 8.02
C VAL A 246 -10.24 -3.59 7.18
N LYS A 247 -11.56 -3.40 7.04
CA LYS A 247 -12.37 -4.27 6.19
C LYS A 247 -12.53 -3.63 4.81
N PRO A 248 -12.01 -4.25 3.73
CA PRO A 248 -12.28 -3.79 2.38
C PRO A 248 -13.78 -3.81 2.07
N ILE A 249 -14.24 -2.80 1.35
CA ILE A 249 -15.68 -2.67 0.96
C ILE A 249 -16.01 -3.43 -0.32
N LEU A 250 -15.00 -3.69 -1.15
CA LEU A 250 -15.14 -4.36 -2.45
C LEU A 250 -13.82 -5.06 -2.81
N ARG A 251 -13.93 -6.14 -3.57
CA ARG A 251 -12.83 -6.76 -4.32
C ARG A 251 -13.25 -6.84 -5.78
N ILE A 252 -12.42 -6.38 -6.69
CA ILE A 252 -12.62 -6.53 -8.13
C ILE A 252 -12.36 -7.99 -8.52
N THR A 253 -13.23 -8.56 -9.35
CA THR A 253 -13.22 -10.00 -9.69
C THR A 253 -13.52 -10.24 -11.16
N GLY A 254 -13.42 -11.50 -11.59
CA GLY A 254 -13.74 -11.94 -12.94
C GLY A 254 -12.86 -11.27 -13.99
N ASP A 255 -13.47 -10.72 -15.04
CA ASP A 255 -12.77 -10.04 -16.14
C ASP A 255 -12.43 -8.58 -15.83
N GLY A 256 -12.95 -8.02 -14.71
CA GLY A 256 -12.58 -6.70 -14.26
C GLY A 256 -11.11 -6.64 -13.87
N ARG A 257 -10.38 -5.62 -14.37
CA ARG A 257 -8.99 -5.32 -14.01
C ARG A 257 -8.92 -3.93 -13.41
N LEU A 258 -8.14 -3.83 -12.33
CA LEU A 258 -7.88 -2.58 -11.63
C LEU A 258 -6.49 -2.66 -11.01
N GLU A 259 -5.69 -1.61 -11.22
CA GLU A 259 -4.43 -1.38 -10.50
C GLU A 259 -4.46 0.04 -9.93
N GLY A 260 -3.97 0.22 -8.68
CA GLY A 260 -4.19 1.45 -7.92
C GLY A 260 -3.43 2.66 -8.44
N GLY A 261 -2.38 2.49 -9.26
CA GLY A 261 -1.71 3.58 -9.97
C GLY A 261 -2.60 4.33 -10.97
N ASP A 262 -3.72 3.71 -11.35
CA ASP A 262 -4.74 4.33 -12.21
C ASP A 262 -5.76 5.19 -11.45
N TYR A 263 -5.76 5.19 -10.11
CA TYR A 263 -6.74 5.93 -9.32
C TYR A 263 -6.14 7.13 -8.60
N ILE A 264 -6.66 8.34 -8.90
CA ILE A 264 -6.25 9.61 -8.26
C ILE A 264 -7.48 10.35 -7.75
N PRO A 265 -7.69 10.42 -6.42
CA PRO A 265 -8.81 11.17 -5.83
C PRO A 265 -8.59 12.68 -5.91
N ALA A 266 -9.61 13.43 -6.32
CA ALA A 266 -9.54 14.87 -6.58
C ALA A 266 -10.73 15.65 -5.99
N GLY A 267 -10.97 15.51 -4.69
CA GLY A 267 -12.04 16.20 -3.98
C GLY A 267 -13.41 15.62 -4.30
N THR A 268 -14.28 16.37 -4.96
CA THR A 268 -15.58 15.87 -5.42
C THR A 268 -15.47 14.94 -6.63
N ARG A 269 -14.28 14.81 -7.21
CA ARG A 269 -13.98 13.99 -8.38
C ARG A 269 -12.99 12.89 -8.04
N ALA A 270 -13.00 11.83 -8.86
CA ALA A 270 -11.89 10.90 -9.00
C ALA A 270 -11.50 10.77 -10.46
N PHE A 271 -10.21 10.74 -10.74
CA PHE A 271 -9.68 10.30 -12.02
C PHE A 271 -9.37 8.82 -11.93
N ILE A 272 -9.68 8.07 -13.00
CA ILE A 272 -9.35 6.66 -13.09
C ILE A 272 -8.92 6.32 -14.52
N GLY A 273 -7.69 5.81 -14.66
CA GLY A 273 -7.15 5.35 -15.93
C GLY A 273 -7.93 4.14 -16.45
N CYS A 274 -8.11 4.08 -17.77
CA CYS A 274 -8.64 2.93 -18.49
C CYS A 274 -7.72 2.69 -19.69
N GLY A 275 -6.88 1.64 -19.59
CA GLY A 275 -5.81 1.43 -20.55
C GLY A 275 -5.15 0.07 -20.37
N MET A 276 -3.83 0.05 -20.23
CA MET A 276 -3.03 -1.17 -20.19
C MET A 276 -3.34 -2.06 -18.98
N ARG A 277 -3.59 -1.46 -17.80
CA ARG A 277 -3.69 -2.18 -16.52
C ARG A 277 -5.09 -2.23 -15.95
N THR A 278 -5.86 -1.18 -16.15
CA THR A 278 -7.25 -1.08 -15.67
C THR A 278 -8.18 -1.09 -16.87
N ASN A 279 -9.28 -1.81 -16.80
CA ASN A 279 -10.29 -1.88 -17.84
C ASN A 279 -11.65 -1.34 -17.39
N ILE A 280 -12.53 -1.10 -18.35
CA ILE A 280 -13.86 -0.53 -18.08
C ILE A 280 -14.69 -1.44 -17.16
N GLU A 281 -14.59 -2.77 -17.27
CA GLU A 281 -15.32 -3.69 -16.41
C GLU A 281 -14.92 -3.55 -14.94
N GLY A 282 -13.63 -3.36 -14.63
CA GLY A 282 -13.17 -3.09 -13.27
C GLY A 282 -13.72 -1.77 -12.72
N ILE A 283 -13.74 -0.71 -13.55
CA ILE A 283 -14.30 0.60 -13.21
C ILE A 283 -15.81 0.52 -12.94
N GLU A 284 -16.54 -0.19 -13.80
CA GLU A 284 -17.98 -0.37 -13.65
C GLU A 284 -18.36 -1.18 -12.41
N GLN A 285 -17.55 -2.16 -11.99
CA GLN A 285 -17.77 -2.88 -10.73
C GLN A 285 -17.75 -1.91 -9.56
N ILE A 286 -16.82 -0.93 -9.54
CA ILE A 286 -16.77 0.10 -8.49
C ILE A 286 -17.99 1.01 -8.58
N MET A 287 -18.40 1.44 -9.77
CA MET A 287 -19.58 2.27 -9.96
C MET A 287 -20.86 1.58 -9.49
N ARG A 288 -21.06 0.32 -9.89
CA ARG A 288 -22.22 -0.50 -9.50
C ARG A 288 -22.31 -0.72 -7.98
N ALA A 289 -21.16 -0.77 -7.30
CA ALA A 289 -21.08 -0.94 -5.85
C ALA A 289 -21.13 0.38 -5.07
N ASP A 290 -21.30 1.54 -5.71
CA ASP A 290 -21.11 2.88 -5.10
C ASP A 290 -19.76 3.03 -4.39
N GLY A 291 -18.74 2.34 -4.89
CA GLY A 291 -17.44 2.24 -4.21
C GLY A 291 -16.58 3.49 -4.31
N PHE A 292 -16.77 4.35 -5.32
CA PHE A 292 -15.97 5.57 -5.50
C PHE A 292 -16.25 6.62 -4.42
N GLY A 293 -17.51 6.88 -4.06
CA GLY A 293 -17.87 7.90 -3.07
C GLY A 293 -17.63 9.35 -3.51
N HIS A 294 -17.32 9.60 -4.78
CA HIS A 294 -17.16 10.91 -5.40
C HIS A 294 -18.42 11.28 -6.20
N ASP A 295 -18.67 12.58 -6.41
CA ASP A 295 -19.81 13.03 -7.21
C ASP A 295 -19.56 12.84 -8.70
N THR A 296 -18.30 12.87 -9.12
CA THR A 296 -17.87 12.73 -10.52
C THR A 296 -16.75 11.69 -10.60
N VAL A 297 -16.85 10.79 -11.58
CA VAL A 297 -15.79 9.86 -11.98
C VAL A 297 -15.34 10.20 -13.38
N VAL A 298 -14.06 10.52 -13.55
CA VAL A 298 -13.43 10.87 -14.81
C VAL A 298 -12.61 9.68 -15.29
N VAL A 299 -13.14 8.96 -16.27
CA VAL A 299 -12.47 7.80 -16.86
C VAL A 299 -11.50 8.31 -17.93
N VAL A 300 -10.21 8.16 -17.67
CA VAL A 300 -9.13 8.63 -18.56
C VAL A 300 -8.77 7.49 -19.51
N LYS A 301 -9.14 7.64 -20.80
CA LYS A 301 -8.98 6.59 -21.82
C LYS A 301 -7.63 6.70 -22.50
N ASP A 302 -6.71 5.79 -22.12
CA ASP A 302 -5.39 5.67 -22.72
C ASP A 302 -5.36 4.65 -23.85
N ARG A 303 -4.91 5.10 -25.03
CA ARG A 303 -4.76 4.26 -26.22
C ARG A 303 -3.35 3.70 -26.41
N LYS A 304 -2.35 4.33 -25.74
CA LYS A 304 -0.94 3.95 -25.83
C LYS A 304 -0.60 2.95 -24.73
N TRP A 305 -0.51 1.69 -25.09
CA TRP A 305 -0.12 0.62 -24.18
C TRP A 305 1.42 0.53 -24.09
N TRP A 306 1.99 1.37 -23.25
CA TRP A 306 3.43 1.45 -23.08
C TRP A 306 3.82 1.27 -21.61
N GLN A 307 4.79 0.38 -21.34
CA GLN A 307 5.19 0.00 -19.99
C GLN A 307 5.63 1.18 -19.11
N MET A 308 6.33 2.18 -19.68
CA MET A 308 6.76 3.37 -18.96
C MET A 308 5.60 4.25 -18.49
N GLN A 309 4.49 4.24 -19.24
CA GLN A 309 3.26 4.98 -18.95
C GLN A 309 2.09 4.03 -18.66
N MET A 310 2.36 2.93 -17.92
CA MET A 310 1.40 1.86 -17.72
C MET A 310 0.19 2.23 -16.88
N HIS A 311 0.33 3.23 -16.00
CA HIS A 311 -0.70 3.75 -15.12
C HIS A 311 -0.87 5.27 -15.29
N LEU A 312 -2.00 5.77 -14.84
CA LEU A 312 -2.31 7.20 -14.86
C LEU A 312 -1.24 8.02 -14.11
N ASP A 313 -0.80 7.57 -12.94
CA ASP A 313 0.17 8.24 -12.07
C ASP A 313 1.59 8.31 -12.64
N THR A 314 1.87 7.63 -13.75
CA THR A 314 3.17 7.72 -14.43
C THR A 314 3.24 8.86 -15.43
N TYR A 315 2.10 9.35 -15.94
CA TYR A 315 2.08 10.44 -16.92
C TYR A 315 1.22 11.65 -16.52
N PHE A 316 0.33 11.50 -15.53
CA PHE A 316 -0.51 12.54 -14.93
C PHE A 316 -0.53 12.40 -13.42
N ASN A 317 -0.38 13.51 -12.68
CA ASN A 317 -0.52 13.49 -11.23
C ASN A 317 -0.98 14.85 -10.69
N ILE A 318 -1.48 14.90 -9.45
CA ILE A 318 -2.08 16.09 -8.86
C ILE A 318 -1.25 16.59 -7.68
N ILE A 319 -0.87 17.88 -7.72
CA ILE A 319 -0.15 18.58 -6.65
C ILE A 319 -1.12 19.26 -5.68
N ASP A 320 -2.13 19.95 -6.23
CA ASP A 320 -3.12 20.69 -5.44
C ASP A 320 -4.44 20.76 -6.21
N ARG A 321 -5.47 21.37 -5.61
CA ARG A 321 -6.80 21.54 -6.19
C ARG A 321 -6.85 22.24 -7.55
N ASP A 322 -5.81 23.01 -7.86
CA ASP A 322 -5.68 23.86 -9.05
C ASP A 322 -4.39 23.59 -9.85
N LEU A 323 -3.59 22.60 -9.43
CA LEU A 323 -2.27 22.34 -10.01
C LEU A 323 -2.00 20.85 -10.20
N CYS A 324 -1.61 20.48 -11.40
CA CYS A 324 -1.24 19.10 -11.76
C CYS A 324 0.00 19.09 -12.67
N THR A 325 0.53 17.91 -12.91
CA THR A 325 1.58 17.66 -13.91
C THR A 325 1.05 16.76 -15.01
N LEU A 326 1.58 16.91 -16.21
CA LEU A 326 1.30 16.05 -17.36
C LEU A 326 2.56 15.96 -18.22
N VAL A 327 2.91 14.77 -18.70
CA VAL A 327 4.05 14.60 -19.61
C VAL A 327 3.82 15.34 -20.92
N GLU A 328 4.87 15.97 -21.46
CA GLU A 328 4.78 16.83 -22.66
C GLU A 328 4.26 16.07 -23.88
N SER A 329 4.62 14.79 -24.03
CA SER A 329 4.13 13.95 -25.12
C SER A 329 2.60 13.86 -25.16
N ARG A 330 1.94 13.87 -23.98
CA ARG A 330 0.47 13.87 -23.88
C ARG A 330 -0.13 15.27 -23.91
N LEU A 331 0.60 16.26 -23.41
CA LEU A 331 0.15 17.65 -23.39
C LEU A 331 -0.03 18.22 -24.80
N HIS A 332 0.85 17.84 -25.72
CA HIS A 332 0.89 18.33 -27.08
C HIS A 332 0.30 17.36 -28.12
N ALA A 333 -0.15 16.18 -27.69
CA ALA A 333 -0.73 15.18 -28.57
C ALA A 333 -2.02 15.70 -29.26
N THR A 334 -2.25 15.22 -30.47
CA THR A 334 -3.46 15.43 -31.25
C THR A 334 -4.20 14.11 -31.42
N ASP A 335 -5.41 14.12 -31.98
CA ASP A 335 -6.21 12.89 -32.19
C ASP A 335 -5.58 11.88 -33.16
N GLN A 336 -4.53 12.29 -33.88
CA GLN A 336 -3.74 11.44 -34.77
C GLN A 336 -2.60 10.71 -34.04
N ASP A 337 -2.25 11.14 -32.82
CA ASP A 337 -1.12 10.63 -32.06
C ASP A 337 -1.56 9.51 -31.11
N PRO A 338 -0.74 8.46 -30.89
CA PRO A 338 -1.04 7.41 -29.91
C PRO A 338 -1.10 7.94 -28.46
N GLU A 339 -0.40 9.02 -28.17
CA GLU A 339 -0.37 9.73 -26.89
C GLU A 339 -1.65 10.51 -26.58
N TRP A 340 -2.55 10.65 -27.57
CA TRP A 340 -3.81 11.33 -27.37
C TRP A 340 -4.71 10.64 -26.36
N VAL A 341 -5.08 11.38 -25.32
CA VAL A 341 -5.91 10.90 -24.22
C VAL A 341 -7.22 11.65 -24.18
N THR A 342 -8.32 10.93 -24.08
CA THR A 342 -9.66 11.48 -23.87
C THR A 342 -10.23 11.01 -22.53
N VAL A 343 -11.24 11.73 -22.05
CA VAL A 343 -11.97 11.37 -20.84
C VAL A 343 -13.45 11.18 -21.11
N ASP A 344 -14.04 10.22 -20.41
CA ASP A 344 -15.48 10.10 -20.23
C ASP A 344 -15.83 10.53 -18.81
N VAL A 345 -16.79 11.43 -18.68
CA VAL A 345 -17.20 12.03 -17.41
C VAL A 345 -18.50 11.40 -16.97
N TYR A 346 -18.47 10.69 -15.86
CA TYR A 346 -19.63 10.11 -15.22
C TYR A 346 -20.00 10.95 -14.00
N THR A 347 -21.26 11.34 -13.90
CA THR A 347 -21.79 12.08 -12.75
C THR A 347 -22.75 11.23 -11.96
N ARG A 348 -22.80 11.48 -10.65
CA ARG A 348 -23.72 10.81 -9.76
C ARG A 348 -25.16 11.14 -10.17
N ALA A 349 -26.00 10.11 -10.30
CA ALA A 349 -27.41 10.27 -10.65
C ALA A 349 -28.24 10.81 -9.47
N GLU A 350 -29.50 11.15 -9.73
CA GLU A 350 -30.43 11.70 -8.73
C GLU A 350 -30.71 10.72 -7.56
N ASP A 351 -30.53 9.42 -7.78
CA ASP A 351 -30.64 8.40 -6.72
C ASP A 351 -29.52 8.48 -5.68
N GLY A 352 -28.47 9.29 -5.92
CA GLY A 352 -27.32 9.47 -5.05
C GLY A 352 -26.37 8.27 -4.97
N ILE A 353 -26.57 7.24 -5.78
CA ILE A 353 -25.84 5.95 -5.75
C ILE A 353 -25.22 5.64 -7.11
N SER A 354 -26.05 5.60 -8.17
CA SER A 354 -25.58 5.24 -9.50
C SER A 354 -24.84 6.38 -10.21
N TYR A 355 -24.11 6.03 -11.26
CA TYR A 355 -23.42 6.97 -12.13
C TYR A 355 -24.00 6.91 -13.53
N ARG A 356 -24.11 8.05 -14.20
CA ARG A 356 -24.50 8.19 -15.61
C ARG A 356 -23.40 8.87 -16.39
N LEU A 357 -23.19 8.46 -17.61
CA LEU A 357 -22.31 9.15 -18.54
C LEU A 357 -22.91 10.51 -18.87
N ASP A 358 -22.18 11.57 -18.57
CA ASP A 358 -22.58 12.97 -18.80
C ASP A 358 -21.91 13.55 -20.06
N GLN A 359 -20.62 13.27 -20.20
CA GLN A 359 -19.82 13.73 -21.35
C GLN A 359 -18.86 12.61 -21.77
N ALA A 360 -18.61 12.48 -23.07
CA ALA A 360 -17.73 11.46 -23.62
C ALA A 360 -16.68 12.06 -24.57
N ASP A 361 -15.53 11.38 -24.65
CA ASP A 361 -14.44 11.66 -25.60
C ASP A 361 -13.87 13.09 -25.55
N ILE A 362 -13.90 13.75 -24.38
CA ILE A 362 -13.32 15.07 -24.21
C ILE A 362 -11.79 14.94 -24.13
N PRO A 363 -11.00 15.76 -24.85
CA PRO A 363 -9.56 15.79 -24.69
C PRO A 363 -9.15 16.05 -23.23
N LEU A 364 -8.24 15.23 -22.66
CA LEU A 364 -7.83 15.35 -21.26
C LEU A 364 -7.35 16.76 -20.91
N VAL A 365 -6.50 17.35 -21.75
CA VAL A 365 -5.97 18.72 -21.53
C VAL A 365 -7.08 19.76 -21.47
N ALA A 366 -8.02 19.71 -22.42
CA ALA A 366 -9.16 20.62 -22.43
C ALA A 366 -10.06 20.43 -21.19
N TYR A 367 -10.27 19.19 -20.76
CA TYR A 367 -11.02 18.91 -19.54
C TYR A 367 -10.34 19.49 -18.30
N LEU A 368 -9.02 19.22 -18.12
CA LEU A 368 -8.24 19.73 -16.98
C LEU A 368 -8.28 21.25 -16.90
N GLN A 369 -8.03 21.94 -18.03
CA GLN A 369 -8.11 23.40 -18.11
C GLN A 369 -9.53 23.91 -17.83
N GLY A 370 -10.54 23.25 -18.37
CA GLY A 370 -11.96 23.59 -18.20
C GLY A 370 -12.44 23.51 -16.75
N ILE A 371 -11.84 22.64 -15.93
CA ILE A 371 -12.13 22.54 -14.49
C ILE A 371 -11.16 23.33 -13.60
N GLY A 372 -10.24 24.13 -14.21
CA GLY A 372 -9.39 25.10 -13.52
C GLY A 372 -8.00 24.63 -13.12
N PHE A 373 -7.51 23.51 -13.65
CA PHE A 373 -6.12 23.09 -13.40
C PHE A 373 -5.13 23.90 -14.24
N SER A 374 -4.07 24.36 -13.59
CA SER A 374 -2.80 24.73 -14.22
C SER A 374 -1.96 23.47 -14.38
N ILE A 375 -1.31 23.32 -15.53
CA ILE A 375 -0.52 22.12 -15.85
C ILE A 375 0.96 22.49 -15.89
N ILE A 376 1.78 21.84 -15.08
CA ILE A 376 3.24 21.84 -15.19
C ILE A 376 3.62 20.73 -16.18
N PRO A 377 4.26 21.06 -17.32
CA PRO A 377 4.73 20.05 -18.25
C PRO A 377 5.91 19.28 -17.67
N ILE A 378 5.94 17.98 -17.89
CA ILE A 378 7.08 17.10 -17.59
C ILE A 378 7.78 16.76 -18.91
N SER A 379 9.05 17.15 -19.04
CA SER A 379 9.84 16.87 -20.24
C SER A 379 10.13 15.36 -20.38
N GLU A 380 10.51 14.92 -21.58
CA GLU A 380 10.93 13.54 -21.82
C GLU A 380 12.13 13.15 -20.95
N GLU A 381 13.07 14.05 -20.71
CA GLU A 381 14.21 13.83 -19.82
C GLU A 381 13.76 13.58 -18.37
N ASP A 382 12.85 14.40 -17.84
CA ASP A 382 12.33 14.26 -16.48
C ASP A 382 11.40 13.04 -16.36
N GLU A 383 10.65 12.70 -17.41
CA GLU A 383 9.81 11.50 -17.47
C GLU A 383 10.65 10.22 -17.29
N LEU A 384 11.81 10.13 -17.97
CA LEU A 384 12.75 9.03 -17.84
C LEU A 384 13.31 8.88 -16.42
N HIS A 385 13.24 9.93 -15.60
CA HIS A 385 13.58 9.93 -14.17
C HIS A 385 12.34 9.88 -13.26
N TYR A 386 11.19 9.47 -13.78
CA TYR A 386 9.93 9.31 -13.02
C TYR A 386 9.46 10.57 -12.30
N ALA A 387 9.73 11.75 -12.85
CA ALA A 387 9.36 13.05 -12.27
C ALA A 387 7.87 13.17 -11.96
N ASN A 388 7.01 12.54 -12.77
CA ASN A 388 5.56 12.58 -12.59
C ASN A 388 5.05 11.65 -11.48
N ASN A 389 5.83 10.65 -11.08
CA ASN A 389 5.44 9.65 -10.09
C ASN A 389 5.80 10.09 -8.66
N TYR A 390 5.48 11.35 -8.30
CA TYR A 390 5.64 11.90 -6.95
C TYR A 390 4.44 11.58 -6.06
N LEU A 391 4.66 11.54 -4.74
CA LEU A 391 3.60 11.46 -3.75
C LEU A 391 3.26 12.87 -3.23
N THR A 392 2.01 13.29 -3.37
CA THR A 392 1.52 14.51 -2.72
C THR A 392 1.16 14.23 -1.27
N ILE A 393 1.89 14.82 -0.32
CA ILE A 393 1.71 14.61 1.11
C ILE A 393 0.87 15.68 1.80
N ALA A 394 0.75 16.87 1.18
CA ALA A 394 -0.12 17.97 1.59
C ALA A 394 -0.28 18.95 0.42
N PRO A 395 -1.19 19.95 0.47
CA PRO A 395 -1.32 20.92 -0.60
C PRO A 395 0.02 21.58 -0.94
N ARG A 396 0.41 21.54 -2.22
CA ARG A 396 1.68 22.06 -2.74
C ARG A 396 2.93 21.51 -2.02
N HIS A 397 2.85 20.31 -1.45
CA HIS A 397 3.96 19.63 -0.80
C HIS A 397 4.05 18.20 -1.29
N ILE A 398 5.09 17.90 -2.05
CA ILE A 398 5.30 16.61 -2.71
C ILE A 398 6.61 15.96 -2.30
N MET A 399 6.67 14.64 -2.41
CA MET A 399 7.90 13.85 -2.35
C MET A 399 8.17 13.29 -3.73
N ALA A 400 9.24 13.73 -4.37
CA ALA A 400 9.58 13.41 -5.76
C ALA A 400 10.99 12.85 -5.87
N VAL A 401 11.25 12.09 -6.93
CA VAL A 401 12.58 11.53 -7.22
C VAL A 401 13.59 12.66 -7.39
N ALA A 402 14.76 12.51 -6.78
CA ALA A 402 15.88 13.44 -6.90
C ALA A 402 16.47 13.44 -8.34
N ASN A 403 17.35 14.41 -8.61
CA ASN A 403 18.09 14.53 -9.87
C ASN A 403 17.24 14.88 -11.09
N GLN A 404 16.17 15.64 -10.90
CA GLN A 404 15.35 16.19 -12.00
C GLN A 404 16.03 17.40 -12.66
N SER A 405 15.57 17.78 -13.84
CA SER A 405 16.10 18.92 -14.59
C SER A 405 15.93 20.23 -13.80
N HIS A 406 16.86 21.17 -14.03
CA HIS A 406 16.76 22.51 -13.43
C HIS A 406 15.47 23.26 -13.84
N THR A 407 15.01 23.00 -15.05
CA THR A 407 13.75 23.59 -15.58
C THR A 407 12.55 23.15 -14.75
N LEU A 408 12.45 21.85 -14.45
CA LEU A 408 11.35 21.32 -13.63
C LEU A 408 11.42 21.81 -12.18
N VAL A 409 12.64 21.83 -11.59
CA VAL A 409 12.84 22.37 -10.23
C VAL A 409 12.35 23.82 -10.15
N GLN A 410 12.74 24.67 -11.12
CA GLN A 410 12.27 26.06 -11.20
C GLN A 410 10.75 26.16 -11.40
N ALA A 411 10.16 25.29 -12.22
CA ALA A 411 8.71 25.28 -12.42
C ALA A 411 7.97 24.99 -11.11
N PHE A 412 8.42 24.01 -10.32
CA PHE A 412 7.85 23.73 -9.00
C PHE A 412 7.99 24.94 -8.06
N GLU A 413 9.15 25.59 -8.01
CA GLU A 413 9.38 26.79 -7.19
C GLU A 413 8.46 27.94 -7.59
N GLN A 414 8.31 28.23 -8.89
CA GLN A 414 7.45 29.29 -9.42
C GLN A 414 5.97 29.09 -9.07
N HIS A 415 5.54 27.81 -8.96
CA HIS A 415 4.18 27.46 -8.54
C HIS A 415 4.03 27.31 -7.03
N GLY A 416 5.08 27.61 -6.24
CA GLY A 416 5.06 27.52 -4.78
C GLY A 416 4.96 26.08 -4.27
N VAL A 417 5.48 25.12 -5.02
CA VAL A 417 5.50 23.71 -4.62
C VAL A 417 6.74 23.45 -3.76
N LYS A 418 6.52 22.94 -2.55
CA LYS A 418 7.58 22.41 -1.71
C LYS A 418 7.87 20.98 -2.12
N VAL A 419 9.12 20.68 -2.47
CA VAL A 419 9.55 19.34 -2.88
C VAL A 419 10.53 18.76 -1.87
N GLU A 420 10.24 17.56 -1.39
CA GLU A 420 11.17 16.70 -0.67
C GLU A 420 11.77 15.72 -1.68
N TRP A 421 13.05 15.90 -2.02
CA TRP A 421 13.73 15.10 -3.02
C TRP A 421 14.16 13.76 -2.44
N VAL A 422 13.63 12.67 -2.99
CA VAL A 422 13.87 11.29 -2.56
C VAL A 422 14.92 10.65 -3.48
N PRO A 423 16.07 10.21 -2.96
CA PRO A 423 17.07 9.50 -3.76
C PRO A 423 16.61 8.05 -4.02
N LEU A 424 16.21 7.76 -5.24
CA LEU A 424 15.68 6.47 -5.70
C LEU A 424 16.39 6.05 -7.00
N GLU A 425 17.65 5.69 -6.92
CA GLU A 425 18.45 5.34 -8.10
C GLU A 425 18.27 3.88 -8.57
N ASN A 426 17.99 2.98 -7.63
CA ASN A 426 17.77 1.56 -7.91
C ASN A 426 16.28 1.24 -8.08
N LEU A 427 15.46 1.67 -7.15
CA LEU A 427 14.03 1.32 -7.12
C LEU A 427 13.25 1.81 -8.34
N ILE A 428 13.62 2.94 -8.93
CA ILE A 428 12.98 3.46 -10.16
C ILE A 428 13.14 2.53 -11.36
N LYS A 429 14.17 1.66 -11.37
CA LYS A 429 14.38 0.67 -12.44
C LYS A 429 13.27 -0.40 -12.51
N GLY A 430 12.35 -0.38 -11.56
CA GLY A 430 11.14 -1.21 -11.55
C GLY A 430 9.93 -0.61 -12.25
N TYR A 431 10.08 0.45 -13.03
CA TYR A 431 9.00 1.18 -13.73
C TYR A 431 8.03 1.92 -12.78
N GLY A 432 8.52 2.40 -11.64
CA GLY A 432 7.74 3.19 -10.69
C GLY A 432 8.61 3.92 -9.68
N ALA A 433 8.04 4.89 -8.98
CA ALA A 433 8.77 5.73 -8.04
C ALA A 433 7.97 6.01 -6.74
N ALA A 434 8.10 7.21 -6.18
CA ALA A 434 7.58 7.56 -4.87
C ALA A 434 6.07 7.30 -4.71
N HIS A 435 5.25 7.61 -5.72
CA HIS A 435 3.81 7.35 -5.68
C HIS A 435 3.50 5.85 -5.70
N CYS A 436 4.12 5.11 -6.63
CA CYS A 436 3.88 3.67 -6.79
C CYS A 436 4.27 2.85 -5.54
N MET A 437 5.29 3.28 -4.78
CA MET A 437 5.77 2.60 -3.57
C MET A 437 4.92 2.88 -2.32
N THR A 438 3.84 3.66 -2.44
CA THR A 438 3.05 4.10 -1.29
C THR A 438 1.56 3.87 -1.51
N GLN A 439 0.90 3.18 -0.57
CA GLN A 439 -0.55 3.16 -0.50
C GLN A 439 -1.03 4.03 0.65
N VAL A 440 -1.61 5.18 0.32
CA VAL A 440 -2.12 6.11 1.33
C VAL A 440 -3.45 5.59 1.87
N ILE A 441 -3.43 5.15 3.14
CA ILE A 441 -4.59 4.59 3.83
C ILE A 441 -5.50 5.70 4.36
N ARG A 442 -4.88 6.77 4.90
CA ARG A 442 -5.61 7.88 5.52
C ARG A 442 -5.05 9.22 5.13
N ARG A 443 -5.95 10.13 4.83
CA ARG A 443 -5.65 11.55 4.63
C ARG A 443 -6.55 12.39 5.53
N LYS A 444 -6.02 13.46 6.10
CA LYS A 444 -6.80 14.44 6.86
C LYS A 444 -7.36 15.48 5.89
N ARG A 445 -8.68 15.63 5.85
CA ARG A 445 -9.35 16.72 5.13
C ARG A 445 -8.84 18.06 5.67
N MET A 446 -8.54 18.99 4.76
CA MET A 446 -8.10 20.34 5.09
C MET A 446 -9.20 21.33 4.76
#